data_93d400200b6f73115be26ee0373e2d78
#
_entry.id   93d400200b6f73115be26ee0373e2d78
#
_cell.length_a   1.000
_cell.length_b   1.000
_cell.length_c   1.000
_cell.angle_alpha   90.00
_cell.angle_beta   90.00
_cell.angle_gamma   90.00
#
_symmetry.space_group_name_H-M   'P 1'
#
loop_
_entity.id
_entity.type
_entity.pdbx_description
1 polymer ?
#
loop_
_entity_poly.entity_id
_entity_poly.type
_entity_poly.pdbx_seq_one_letter_code
_entity_poly.pdbx_strand_id
1 'polypeptide(L)'
;MTDVDQATQRQHLAAHPNASTWLSANAGSGKTRVLTDRVARLLLNEVEPQHILCLTYTKAAASEMQNRLFKRLGAWAMLDDEPLATALAELGLDRKPTLADLRNARTLFARAIETPGGLKIQTIHSFCASLLRRFPLEAGVSPQFTEIEDRAAELLRAELVDTLADGPNATLLTDLAQVYTGGDILKFTHQIVSKGGLRKLSLSEALSLFDADPTLSREKIVSATFLRDDADLLRDVMSALTEGSANDTKAVDDLGSVINLDFDAIPSMAKVFVFKSGDSTGQPKIGRFPTKATQKRIGHLMPRLDGLMQRVADATEAQKALVAAERTVTLHAFGRAFADLYAAAKQRRGWLDFDDQIQKARDLLSDSRVADWVLFRLDGGIGHILVDEAQDTSPAQWDVIRKLSEEFASGEGSRPEATRTIFVVGDKKQSIYSFQGADPREFDRMQAEYQSKLKSANQTLNELTLDYSFRSSPAILRLVDSVFEDQDEAGFSKVEHLAFHADLPGRVDLWPLVPKPEREEDSEWFVPLDRRNAVHEDRILADAIAQKMRLMLDDKTLIPDGNAMRPVEPRDFLILVQRRSGIFPEIIRACKKAELPIAGAD
;
A
#
# COMPACT_ATOMS: atom_id res chain seq x y z
N MET A 1 37.13 -7.55 -19.43
CA MET A 1 35.86 -6.82 -19.52
C MET A 1 35.85 -5.84 -18.38
N THR A 2 35.67 -4.58 -18.65
CA THR A 2 35.50 -3.56 -17.60
C THR A 2 34.13 -3.70 -16.96
N ASP A 3 33.93 -3.21 -15.74
CA ASP A 3 32.63 -3.22 -15.07
C ASP A 3 31.56 -2.47 -15.89
N VAL A 4 31.96 -1.44 -16.63
CA VAL A 4 31.15 -0.69 -17.60
C VAL A 4 30.61 -1.60 -18.70
N ASP A 5 31.43 -2.51 -19.24
CA ASP A 5 31.00 -3.46 -20.27
C ASP A 5 29.97 -4.45 -19.74
N GLN A 6 30.12 -4.90 -18.48
CA GLN A 6 29.20 -5.85 -17.85
C GLN A 6 27.82 -5.24 -17.61
N ALA A 7 27.73 -3.99 -17.08
CA ALA A 7 26.49 -3.31 -16.84
C ALA A 7 25.68 -3.10 -18.14
N THR A 8 26.36 -2.65 -19.20
CA THR A 8 25.76 -2.44 -20.53
C THR A 8 25.29 -3.76 -21.14
N GLN A 9 26.12 -4.82 -21.04
CA GLN A 9 25.77 -6.13 -21.57
C GLN A 9 24.51 -6.70 -20.88
N ARG A 10 24.38 -6.57 -19.55
CA ARG A 10 23.16 -6.99 -18.82
C ARG A 10 21.93 -6.22 -19.27
N GLN A 11 22.04 -4.90 -19.51
CA GLN A 11 20.94 -4.10 -20.06
C GLN A 11 20.54 -4.58 -21.46
N HIS A 12 21.51 -4.90 -22.34
CA HIS A 12 21.24 -5.44 -23.69
C HIS A 12 20.54 -6.80 -23.64
N LEU A 13 20.99 -7.71 -22.74
CA LEU A 13 20.35 -9.01 -22.53
C LEU A 13 18.91 -8.85 -22.02
N ALA A 14 18.69 -7.95 -21.06
CA ALA A 14 17.36 -7.66 -20.53
C ALA A 14 16.42 -7.09 -21.60
N ALA A 15 16.95 -6.23 -22.50
CA ALA A 15 16.16 -5.63 -23.58
C ALA A 15 15.96 -6.56 -24.81
N HIS A 16 16.37 -7.85 -24.74
CA HIS A 16 16.24 -8.77 -25.87
C HIS A 16 14.77 -8.98 -26.27
N PRO A 17 14.36 -8.67 -27.53
CA PRO A 17 12.94 -8.61 -27.91
C PRO A 17 12.23 -9.97 -27.89
N ASN A 18 12.94 -11.07 -28.18
CA ASN A 18 12.37 -12.40 -28.31
C ASN A 18 12.41 -13.23 -27.01
N ALA A 19 12.91 -12.67 -25.91
CA ALA A 19 13.03 -13.36 -24.63
C ALA A 19 11.98 -12.84 -23.63
N SER A 20 11.34 -13.73 -22.90
CA SER A 20 10.63 -13.36 -21.68
C SER A 20 11.64 -13.09 -20.58
N THR A 21 11.49 -11.97 -19.85
CA THR A 21 12.49 -11.51 -18.91
C THR A 21 11.85 -11.02 -17.62
N TRP A 22 12.39 -11.46 -16.49
CA TRP A 22 12.10 -10.93 -15.17
C TRP A 22 13.31 -10.17 -14.66
N LEU A 23 13.17 -8.86 -14.49
CA LEU A 23 14.25 -7.95 -14.19
C LEU A 23 14.11 -7.36 -12.80
N SER A 24 14.98 -7.79 -11.88
CA SER A 24 15.15 -7.12 -10.60
C SER A 24 16.15 -5.98 -10.77
N ALA A 25 15.76 -4.77 -10.42
CA ALA A 25 16.57 -3.60 -10.77
C ALA A 25 16.59 -2.57 -9.65
N ASN A 26 17.78 -2.25 -9.16
CA ASN A 26 17.98 -1.25 -8.11
C ASN A 26 17.60 0.17 -8.54
N ALA A 27 17.45 1.08 -7.56
CA ALA A 27 17.19 2.49 -7.83
C ALA A 27 18.30 3.11 -8.71
N GLY A 28 17.90 3.78 -9.80
CA GLY A 28 18.85 4.42 -10.71
C GLY A 28 19.61 3.48 -11.65
N SER A 29 19.24 2.19 -11.72
CA SER A 29 19.91 1.20 -12.59
C SER A 29 19.53 1.27 -14.08
N GLY A 30 18.66 2.21 -14.46
CA GLY A 30 18.25 2.40 -15.85
C GLY A 30 17.03 1.58 -16.26
N LYS A 31 16.14 1.20 -15.34
CA LYS A 31 14.86 0.47 -15.62
C LYS A 31 14.14 1.01 -16.85
N THR A 32 13.82 2.30 -16.84
CA THR A 32 13.11 2.97 -17.94
C THR A 32 13.87 2.96 -19.25
N ARG A 33 15.23 2.99 -19.21
CA ARG A 33 16.07 2.87 -20.40
C ARG A 33 15.91 1.48 -21.01
N VAL A 34 16.05 0.43 -20.22
CA VAL A 34 15.90 -0.96 -20.69
C VAL A 34 14.51 -1.20 -21.28
N LEU A 35 13.45 -0.66 -20.65
CA LEU A 35 12.09 -0.72 -21.17
C LEU A 35 11.97 -0.03 -22.54
N THR A 36 12.46 1.19 -22.66
CA THR A 36 12.41 1.93 -23.95
C THR A 36 13.28 1.30 -25.01
N ASP A 37 14.44 0.73 -24.64
CA ASP A 37 15.33 -0.01 -25.55
C ASP A 37 14.63 -1.27 -26.07
N ARG A 38 13.93 -2.00 -25.20
CA ARG A 38 13.17 -3.18 -25.58
C ARG A 38 12.03 -2.85 -26.57
N VAL A 39 11.23 -1.80 -26.28
CA VAL A 39 10.18 -1.37 -27.20
C VAL A 39 10.77 -0.97 -28.55
N ALA A 40 11.87 -0.22 -28.57
CA ALA A 40 12.54 0.18 -29.79
C ALA A 40 13.04 -1.04 -30.59
N ARG A 41 13.61 -2.06 -29.94
CA ARG A 41 14.04 -3.31 -30.57
C ARG A 41 12.88 -4.14 -31.10
N LEU A 42 11.73 -4.17 -30.39
CA LEU A 42 10.52 -4.82 -30.91
C LEU A 42 10.02 -4.15 -32.20
N LEU A 43 9.98 -2.80 -32.20
CA LEU A 43 9.58 -2.05 -33.39
C LEU A 43 10.56 -2.24 -34.56
N LEU A 44 11.88 -2.30 -34.29
CA LEU A 44 12.90 -2.63 -35.31
C LEU A 44 12.74 -4.04 -35.88
N ASN A 45 12.26 -4.99 -35.08
CA ASN A 45 11.93 -6.35 -35.50
C ASN A 45 10.55 -6.44 -36.16
N GLU A 46 10.04 -5.31 -36.66
CA GLU A 46 8.77 -5.22 -37.40
C GLU A 46 7.52 -5.60 -36.58
N VAL A 47 7.61 -5.65 -35.25
CA VAL A 47 6.43 -5.81 -34.40
C VAL A 47 5.57 -4.55 -34.53
N GLU A 48 4.29 -4.74 -34.87
CA GLU A 48 3.37 -3.62 -34.99
C GLU A 48 3.14 -2.94 -33.64
N PRO A 49 3.11 -1.59 -33.59
CA PRO A 49 2.98 -0.84 -32.32
C PRO A 49 1.78 -1.27 -31.47
N GLN A 50 0.67 -1.62 -32.10
CA GLN A 50 -0.57 -2.07 -31.45
C GLN A 50 -0.44 -3.43 -30.73
N HIS A 51 0.57 -4.23 -31.05
CA HIS A 51 0.84 -5.52 -30.43
C HIS A 51 1.72 -5.41 -29.17
N ILE A 52 2.19 -4.19 -28.84
CA ILE A 52 3.04 -3.93 -27.67
C ILE A 52 2.18 -3.23 -26.62
N LEU A 53 2.04 -3.87 -25.45
CA LEU A 53 1.36 -3.32 -24.27
C LEU A 53 2.37 -3.04 -23.18
N CYS A 54 2.55 -1.77 -22.83
CA CYS A 54 3.36 -1.34 -21.70
C CYS A 54 2.45 -0.85 -20.58
N LEU A 55 2.49 -1.52 -19.45
CA LEU A 55 1.73 -1.20 -18.25
C LEU A 55 2.65 -0.54 -17.23
N THR A 56 2.26 0.65 -16.78
CA THR A 56 2.96 1.41 -15.74
C THR A 56 2.03 1.66 -14.56
N TYR A 57 2.59 2.03 -13.42
CA TYR A 57 1.78 2.35 -12.24
C TYR A 57 1.16 3.75 -12.32
N THR A 58 1.90 4.76 -12.79
CA THR A 58 1.44 6.16 -12.83
C THR A 58 1.31 6.70 -14.26
N LYS A 59 0.37 7.64 -14.47
CA LYS A 59 0.21 8.36 -15.74
C LYS A 59 1.49 9.13 -16.10
N ALA A 60 2.20 9.68 -15.11
CA ALA A 60 3.45 10.39 -15.31
C ALA A 60 4.54 9.47 -15.87
N ALA A 61 4.69 8.25 -15.32
CA ALA A 61 5.65 7.26 -15.82
C ALA A 61 5.32 6.81 -17.25
N ALA A 62 4.05 6.60 -17.56
CA ALA A 62 3.60 6.28 -18.92
C ALA A 62 3.95 7.40 -19.90
N SER A 63 3.66 8.66 -19.56
CA SER A 63 3.98 9.83 -20.38
C SER A 63 5.49 10.02 -20.55
N GLU A 64 6.26 9.83 -19.48
CA GLU A 64 7.73 9.93 -19.55
C GLU A 64 8.33 8.85 -20.47
N MET A 65 7.88 7.61 -20.33
CA MET A 65 8.32 6.50 -21.20
C MET A 65 7.97 6.78 -22.67
N GLN A 66 6.76 7.26 -22.92
CA GLN A 66 6.30 7.61 -24.27
C GLN A 66 7.14 8.76 -24.86
N ASN A 67 7.38 9.82 -24.08
CA ASN A 67 8.19 10.97 -24.51
C ASN A 67 9.64 10.55 -24.81
N ARG A 68 10.26 9.72 -23.97
CA ARG A 68 11.63 9.22 -24.19
C ARG A 68 11.71 8.38 -25.46
N LEU A 69 10.74 7.50 -25.67
CA LEU A 69 10.70 6.68 -26.88
C LEU A 69 10.52 7.54 -28.13
N PHE A 70 9.54 8.45 -28.15
CA PHE A 70 9.31 9.33 -29.31
C PHE A 70 10.47 10.27 -29.57
N LYS A 71 11.12 10.82 -28.54
CA LYS A 71 12.34 11.60 -28.71
C LYS A 71 13.46 10.79 -29.42
N ARG A 72 13.63 9.53 -29.03
CA ARG A 72 14.60 8.63 -29.66
C ARG A 72 14.24 8.32 -31.11
N LEU A 73 13.01 7.87 -31.36
CA LEU A 73 12.56 7.53 -32.71
C LEU A 73 12.60 8.76 -33.65
N GLY A 74 12.25 9.95 -33.13
CA GLY A 74 12.35 11.21 -33.87
C GLY A 74 13.81 11.59 -34.19
N ALA A 75 14.74 11.36 -33.25
CA ALA A 75 16.16 11.55 -33.51
C ALA A 75 16.65 10.60 -34.64
N TRP A 76 16.26 9.32 -34.60
CA TRP A 76 16.63 8.35 -35.65
C TRP A 76 16.13 8.73 -37.04
N ALA A 77 14.96 9.37 -37.13
CA ALA A 77 14.41 9.84 -38.41
C ALA A 77 15.28 10.94 -39.05
N MET A 78 16.07 11.68 -38.25
CA MET A 78 16.86 12.81 -38.69
C MET A 78 18.38 12.53 -38.82
N LEU A 79 18.84 11.37 -38.33
CA LEU A 79 20.26 11.00 -38.39
C LEU A 79 20.70 10.50 -39.77
N ASP A 80 21.93 10.84 -40.17
CA ASP A 80 22.61 10.25 -41.33
C ASP A 80 22.95 8.77 -41.06
N ASP A 81 23.37 8.03 -42.08
CA ASP A 81 23.56 6.58 -42.03
C ASP A 81 24.60 6.15 -40.98
N GLU A 82 25.75 6.79 -40.88
CA GLU A 82 26.81 6.41 -39.91
C GLU A 82 26.37 6.66 -38.43
N PRO A 83 25.92 7.86 -38.08
CA PRO A 83 25.41 8.11 -36.72
C PRO A 83 24.21 7.22 -36.35
N LEU A 84 23.33 6.95 -37.30
CA LEU A 84 22.20 6.05 -37.09
C LEU A 84 22.65 4.61 -36.85
N ALA A 85 23.60 4.11 -37.66
CA ALA A 85 24.15 2.77 -37.50
C ALA A 85 24.82 2.61 -36.12
N THR A 86 25.53 3.63 -35.64
CA THR A 86 26.11 3.67 -34.29
C THR A 86 25.03 3.64 -33.21
N ALA A 87 24.00 4.46 -33.33
CA ALA A 87 22.88 4.50 -32.36
C ALA A 87 22.10 3.18 -32.32
N LEU A 88 21.95 2.48 -33.44
CA LEU A 88 21.32 1.15 -33.49
C LEU A 88 22.26 0.07 -32.91
N ALA A 89 23.56 0.15 -33.10
CA ALA A 89 24.52 -0.77 -32.50
C ALA A 89 24.53 -0.63 -30.96
N GLU A 90 24.40 0.59 -30.43
CA GLU A 90 24.29 0.86 -28.99
C GLU A 90 23.04 0.27 -28.34
N LEU A 91 22.01 -0.10 -29.11
CA LEU A 91 20.86 -0.86 -28.60
C LEU A 91 21.16 -2.33 -28.33
N GLY A 92 22.38 -2.81 -28.69
CA GLY A 92 22.76 -4.20 -28.52
C GLY A 92 22.09 -5.13 -29.53
N LEU A 93 21.99 -4.72 -30.79
CA LEU A 93 21.60 -5.61 -31.86
C LEU A 93 22.63 -6.74 -32.02
N ASP A 94 22.15 -7.97 -32.22
CA ASP A 94 23.05 -9.17 -32.34
C ASP A 94 23.89 -9.18 -33.62
N ARG A 95 23.65 -8.25 -34.53
CA ARG A 95 24.33 -8.08 -35.80
C ARG A 95 24.56 -6.61 -36.17
N LYS A 96 25.48 -6.36 -37.08
CA LYS A 96 25.65 -5.00 -37.63
C LYS A 96 24.38 -4.55 -38.36
N PRO A 97 23.91 -3.31 -38.14
CA PRO A 97 22.76 -2.75 -38.85
C PRO A 97 22.99 -2.77 -40.37
N THR A 98 21.96 -3.20 -41.10
CA THR A 98 21.93 -3.17 -42.57
C THR A 98 21.29 -1.89 -43.07
N LEU A 99 21.37 -1.60 -44.36
CA LEU A 99 20.67 -0.48 -45.00
C LEU A 99 19.12 -0.60 -44.84
N ALA A 100 18.63 -1.85 -44.80
CA ALA A 100 17.21 -2.10 -44.54
C ALA A 100 16.81 -1.67 -43.10
N ASP A 101 17.66 -2.00 -42.11
CA ASP A 101 17.42 -1.59 -40.71
C ASP A 101 17.45 -0.05 -40.55
N LEU A 102 18.37 0.63 -41.24
CA LEU A 102 18.44 2.10 -41.21
C LEU A 102 17.19 2.73 -41.83
N ARG A 103 16.70 2.18 -42.94
CA ARG A 103 15.44 2.63 -43.58
C ARG A 103 14.25 2.38 -42.65
N ASN A 104 14.15 1.19 -42.08
CA ASN A 104 13.09 0.85 -41.12
C ASN A 104 13.12 1.78 -39.90
N ALA A 105 14.31 1.98 -39.28
CA ALA A 105 14.46 2.85 -38.12
C ALA A 105 13.94 4.27 -38.37
N ARG A 106 14.19 4.85 -39.56
CA ARG A 106 13.69 6.18 -39.92
C ARG A 106 12.16 6.27 -40.05
N THR A 107 11.48 5.16 -40.35
CA THR A 107 10.03 5.13 -40.49
C THR A 107 9.31 4.89 -39.16
N LEU A 108 10.00 4.41 -38.13
CA LEU A 108 9.38 3.98 -36.86
C LEU A 108 8.63 5.11 -36.16
N PHE A 109 9.14 6.34 -36.22
CA PHE A 109 8.45 7.50 -35.63
C PHE A 109 7.08 7.72 -36.26
N ALA A 110 7.01 7.75 -37.58
CA ALA A 110 5.73 7.90 -38.28
C ALA A 110 4.80 6.72 -38.01
N ARG A 111 5.30 5.49 -38.12
CA ARG A 111 4.52 4.27 -37.82
C ARG A 111 3.95 4.30 -36.40
N ALA A 112 4.73 4.71 -35.40
CA ALA A 112 4.28 4.74 -34.01
C ALA A 112 3.17 5.79 -33.78
N ILE A 113 3.14 6.89 -34.54
CA ILE A 113 2.12 7.94 -34.45
C ILE A 113 0.88 7.60 -35.27
N GLU A 114 1.08 7.08 -36.49
CA GLU A 114 -0.01 6.82 -37.43
C GLU A 114 -0.79 5.52 -37.16
N THR A 115 -0.25 4.63 -36.34
CA THR A 115 -0.91 3.38 -35.99
C THR A 115 -2.25 3.64 -35.27
N PRO A 116 -3.37 3.09 -35.75
CA PRO A 116 -4.66 3.23 -35.10
C PRO A 116 -4.60 2.71 -33.64
N GLY A 117 -4.95 3.59 -32.68
CA GLY A 117 -4.83 3.30 -31.27
C GLY A 117 -3.42 3.48 -30.68
N GLY A 118 -2.40 3.80 -31.50
CA GLY A 118 -1.04 4.13 -31.09
C GLY A 118 -0.31 3.03 -30.31
N LEU A 119 0.83 3.39 -29.76
CA LEU A 119 1.53 2.54 -28.78
C LEU A 119 0.73 2.50 -27.47
N LYS A 120 0.45 1.30 -26.98
CA LYS A 120 -0.30 1.10 -25.73
C LYS A 120 0.64 1.24 -24.52
N ILE A 121 1.15 2.45 -24.29
CA ILE A 121 1.92 2.80 -23.09
C ILE A 121 0.98 3.53 -22.15
N GLN A 122 0.52 2.87 -21.09
CA GLN A 122 -0.55 3.39 -20.24
C GLN A 122 -0.54 2.76 -18.84
N THR A 123 -1.30 3.34 -17.93
CA THR A 123 -1.49 2.70 -16.63
C THR A 123 -2.40 1.48 -16.75
N ILE A 124 -2.26 0.54 -15.80
CA ILE A 124 -3.14 -0.64 -15.78
C ILE A 124 -4.62 -0.24 -15.65
N HIS A 125 -4.94 0.82 -14.91
CA HIS A 125 -6.31 1.36 -14.81
C HIS A 125 -6.82 1.87 -16.16
N SER A 126 -6.00 2.66 -16.86
CA SER A 126 -6.36 3.14 -18.21
C SER A 126 -6.57 1.99 -19.20
N PHE A 127 -5.78 0.92 -19.08
CA PHE A 127 -5.98 -0.30 -19.86
C PHE A 127 -7.31 -0.96 -19.52
N CYS A 128 -7.61 -1.19 -18.24
CA CYS A 128 -8.89 -1.77 -17.80
C CYS A 128 -10.08 -0.93 -18.25
N ALA A 129 -10.01 0.40 -18.11
CA ALA A 129 -11.06 1.30 -18.59
C ALA A 129 -11.28 1.17 -20.12
N SER A 130 -10.21 1.10 -20.91
CA SER A 130 -10.30 0.92 -22.36
C SER A 130 -10.88 -0.44 -22.74
N LEU A 131 -10.54 -1.49 -22.00
CA LEU A 131 -11.09 -2.83 -22.15
C LEU A 131 -12.60 -2.84 -21.87
N LEU A 132 -13.03 -2.25 -20.76
CA LEU A 132 -14.44 -2.17 -20.38
C LEU A 132 -15.27 -1.34 -21.38
N ARG A 133 -14.71 -0.26 -21.94
CA ARG A 133 -15.35 0.53 -23.00
C ARG A 133 -15.49 -0.25 -24.31
N ARG A 134 -14.57 -1.19 -24.56
CA ARG A 134 -14.62 -2.05 -25.76
C ARG A 134 -15.64 -3.19 -25.64
N PHE A 135 -15.87 -3.69 -24.42
CA PHE A 135 -16.76 -4.81 -24.11
C PHE A 135 -17.74 -4.48 -22.98
N PRO A 136 -18.54 -3.40 -23.14
CA PRO A 136 -19.33 -2.89 -22.02
C PRO A 136 -20.49 -3.84 -21.62
N LEU A 137 -21.09 -4.52 -22.61
CA LEU A 137 -22.21 -5.43 -22.36
C LEU A 137 -21.74 -6.69 -21.60
N GLU A 138 -20.63 -7.24 -22.04
CA GLU A 138 -20.01 -8.43 -21.46
C GLU A 138 -19.51 -8.15 -20.03
N ALA A 139 -19.00 -6.95 -19.79
CA ALA A 139 -18.57 -6.49 -18.48
C ALA A 139 -19.70 -6.02 -17.56
N GLY A 140 -20.93 -5.90 -18.09
CA GLY A 140 -22.08 -5.38 -17.33
C GLY A 140 -21.90 -3.94 -16.87
N VAL A 141 -21.29 -3.08 -17.70
CA VAL A 141 -21.05 -1.66 -17.42
C VAL A 141 -21.74 -0.76 -18.44
N SER A 142 -22.00 0.50 -18.09
CA SER A 142 -22.47 1.48 -19.05
C SER A 142 -21.41 1.73 -20.13
N PRO A 143 -21.76 1.78 -21.42
CA PRO A 143 -20.82 2.12 -22.49
C PRO A 143 -20.15 3.49 -22.31
N GLN A 144 -20.84 4.41 -21.65
CA GLN A 144 -20.39 5.78 -21.36
C GLN A 144 -20.12 5.99 -19.88
N PHE A 145 -19.56 4.99 -19.20
CA PHE A 145 -19.24 5.15 -17.79
C PHE A 145 -18.24 6.27 -17.57
N THR A 146 -18.41 6.96 -16.44
CA THR A 146 -17.50 8.01 -15.97
C THR A 146 -16.59 7.45 -14.88
N GLU A 147 -15.30 7.69 -15.02
CA GLU A 147 -14.31 7.41 -13.98
C GLU A 147 -14.43 8.46 -12.89
N ILE A 148 -14.61 8.03 -11.63
CA ILE A 148 -14.71 8.95 -10.51
C ILE A 148 -13.41 8.98 -9.71
N GLU A 149 -12.99 10.21 -9.36
CA GLU A 149 -11.84 10.44 -8.50
C GLU A 149 -12.22 10.34 -7.02
N ASP A 150 -11.23 10.22 -6.14
CA ASP A 150 -11.40 10.03 -4.70
C ASP A 150 -12.35 11.02 -4.04
N ARG A 151 -12.29 12.30 -4.45
CA ARG A 151 -13.17 13.35 -3.90
C ARG A 151 -14.64 13.11 -4.24
N ALA A 152 -14.94 12.72 -5.48
CA ALA A 152 -16.32 12.42 -5.90
C ALA A 152 -16.83 11.16 -5.21
N ALA A 153 -15.96 10.15 -5.03
CA ALA A 153 -16.26 8.94 -4.27
C ALA A 153 -16.52 9.25 -2.78
N GLU A 154 -15.76 10.16 -2.18
CA GLU A 154 -15.97 10.62 -0.80
C GLU A 154 -17.31 11.32 -0.61
N LEU A 155 -17.65 12.26 -1.50
CA LEU A 155 -18.94 12.95 -1.49
C LEU A 155 -20.11 11.97 -1.66
N LEU A 156 -19.98 10.98 -2.54
CA LEU A 156 -20.99 9.94 -2.69
C LEU A 156 -21.14 9.12 -1.40
N ARG A 157 -20.04 8.74 -0.75
CA ARG A 157 -20.11 8.00 0.53
C ARG A 157 -20.81 8.83 1.62
N ALA A 158 -20.55 10.14 1.70
CA ALA A 158 -21.23 11.03 2.63
C ALA A 158 -22.75 11.07 2.37
N GLU A 159 -23.16 11.31 1.13
CA GLU A 159 -24.58 11.30 0.70
C GLU A 159 -25.28 9.97 1.06
N LEU A 160 -24.57 8.86 0.92
CA LEU A 160 -25.16 7.54 1.20
C LEU A 160 -25.23 7.22 2.69
N VAL A 161 -24.36 7.77 3.52
CA VAL A 161 -24.50 7.69 4.99
C VAL A 161 -25.78 8.41 5.42
N ASP A 162 -26.03 9.62 4.89
CA ASP A 162 -27.26 10.38 5.16
C ASP A 162 -28.49 9.63 4.65
N THR A 163 -28.43 9.09 3.44
CA THR A 163 -29.52 8.28 2.85
C THR A 163 -29.83 7.05 3.71
N LEU A 164 -28.81 6.41 4.27
CA LEU A 164 -29.00 5.24 5.13
C LEU A 164 -29.59 5.63 6.47
N ALA A 165 -29.20 6.80 7.01
CA ALA A 165 -29.75 7.33 8.26
C ALA A 165 -31.25 7.65 8.18
N ASP A 166 -31.71 8.12 7.02
CA ASP A 166 -33.12 8.47 6.77
C ASP A 166 -33.95 7.29 6.22
N GLY A 167 -33.29 6.17 5.91
CA GLY A 167 -33.91 5.03 5.22
C GLY A 167 -34.41 3.91 6.16
N PRO A 168 -34.97 2.83 5.57
CA PRO A 168 -35.47 1.68 6.34
C PRO A 168 -34.37 0.92 7.09
N ASN A 169 -33.12 1.13 6.75
CA ASN A 169 -31.95 0.50 7.38
C ASN A 169 -31.25 1.42 8.40
N ALA A 170 -31.90 2.49 8.88
CA ALA A 170 -31.35 3.43 9.86
C ALA A 170 -30.88 2.75 11.16
N THR A 171 -31.52 1.64 11.54
CA THR A 171 -31.13 0.85 12.71
C THR A 171 -29.70 0.32 12.61
N LEU A 172 -29.22 -0.06 11.40
CA LEU A 172 -27.85 -0.54 11.21
C LEU A 172 -26.81 0.54 11.53
N LEU A 173 -27.10 1.80 11.23
CA LEU A 173 -26.23 2.92 11.59
C LEU A 173 -26.26 3.18 13.09
N THR A 174 -27.44 3.09 13.72
CA THR A 174 -27.59 3.23 15.18
C THR A 174 -26.83 2.13 15.91
N ASP A 175 -26.99 0.88 15.48
CA ASP A 175 -26.29 -0.26 16.07
C ASP A 175 -24.75 -0.13 15.91
N LEU A 176 -24.31 0.33 14.75
CA LEU A 176 -22.89 0.62 14.52
C LEU A 176 -22.39 1.72 15.46
N ALA A 177 -23.14 2.81 15.64
CA ALA A 177 -22.75 3.93 16.48
C ALA A 177 -22.59 3.53 17.97
N GLN A 178 -23.32 2.51 18.44
CA GLN A 178 -23.17 1.98 19.79
C GLN A 178 -21.84 1.23 20.00
N VAL A 179 -21.30 0.62 18.96
CA VAL A 179 -20.07 -0.20 19.03
C VAL A 179 -18.84 0.49 18.47
N TYR A 180 -19.04 1.50 17.63
CA TYR A 180 -18.00 2.32 16.99
C TYR A 180 -18.12 3.78 17.47
N THR A 181 -17.46 4.10 18.56
CA THR A 181 -17.61 5.38 19.29
C THR A 181 -16.57 6.44 18.96
N GLY A 182 -15.75 6.26 17.97
CA GLY A 182 -14.71 7.25 17.67
C GLY A 182 -14.23 7.10 16.24
N GLY A 183 -13.95 8.23 15.61
CA GLY A 183 -13.39 8.29 14.30
C GLY A 183 -14.32 8.87 13.23
N ASP A 184 -13.75 9.08 12.09
CA ASP A 184 -14.39 9.64 10.92
C ASP A 184 -15.16 8.54 10.18
N ILE A 185 -16.49 8.62 10.16
CA ILE A 185 -17.38 7.66 9.49
C ILE A 185 -17.05 7.57 7.99
N LEU A 186 -16.56 8.64 7.37
CA LEU A 186 -16.20 8.64 5.95
C LEU A 186 -14.95 7.82 5.68
N LYS A 187 -13.96 7.88 6.58
CA LYS A 187 -12.78 6.99 6.51
C LYS A 187 -13.16 5.55 6.73
N PHE A 188 -14.08 5.31 7.66
CA PHE A 188 -14.57 3.97 7.95
C PHE A 188 -15.33 3.37 6.75
N THR A 189 -16.26 4.11 6.15
CA THR A 189 -16.97 3.66 4.94
C THR A 189 -16.03 3.47 3.74
N HIS A 190 -14.97 4.28 3.61
CA HIS A 190 -13.93 4.03 2.62
C HIS A 190 -13.24 2.67 2.83
N GLN A 191 -12.87 2.34 4.07
CA GLN A 191 -12.27 1.03 4.37
C GLN A 191 -13.22 -0.14 4.11
N ILE A 192 -14.52 0.04 4.35
CA ILE A 192 -15.55 -0.96 4.06
C ILE A 192 -15.59 -1.28 2.56
N VAL A 193 -15.65 -0.27 1.70
CA VAL A 193 -15.77 -0.49 0.25
C VAL A 193 -14.47 -0.94 -0.40
N SER A 194 -13.31 -0.45 0.07
CA SER A 194 -12.01 -0.82 -0.51
C SER A 194 -11.53 -2.22 -0.11
N LYS A 195 -11.78 -2.65 1.13
CA LYS A 195 -11.35 -3.98 1.60
C LYS A 195 -12.27 -5.10 1.15
N GLY A 196 -13.56 -4.84 0.95
CA GLY A 196 -14.53 -5.85 0.58
C GLY A 196 -14.66 -6.98 1.62
N GLY A 197 -14.96 -8.19 1.14
CA GLY A 197 -14.98 -9.40 1.98
C GLY A 197 -16.15 -9.50 2.98
N LEU A 198 -17.10 -8.55 2.95
CA LEU A 198 -18.24 -8.53 3.84
C LEU A 198 -19.27 -9.59 3.43
N ARG A 199 -19.67 -10.42 4.39
CA ARG A 199 -20.64 -11.50 4.17
C ARG A 199 -21.77 -11.45 5.21
N LYS A 200 -22.88 -12.11 4.93
CA LYS A 200 -23.86 -12.36 5.98
C LYS A 200 -23.20 -13.25 7.02
N LEU A 201 -23.17 -12.80 8.24
CA LEU A 201 -22.51 -13.48 9.35
C LEU A 201 -23.49 -13.62 10.51
N SER A 202 -23.71 -14.83 10.97
CA SER A 202 -24.48 -15.12 12.20
C SER A 202 -23.58 -14.97 13.42
N LEU A 203 -24.20 -14.78 14.60
CA LEU A 203 -23.45 -14.71 15.85
C LEU A 203 -22.66 -15.99 16.13
N SER A 204 -23.25 -17.16 15.83
CA SER A 204 -22.58 -18.45 16.02
C SER A 204 -21.33 -18.60 15.13
N GLU A 205 -21.40 -18.16 13.87
CA GLU A 205 -20.24 -18.13 12.98
C GLU A 205 -19.18 -17.13 13.46
N ALA A 206 -19.62 -15.95 13.93
CA ALA A 206 -18.70 -14.94 14.48
C ALA A 206 -17.98 -15.45 15.73
N LEU A 207 -18.69 -16.14 16.65
CA LEU A 207 -18.10 -16.75 17.84
C LEU A 207 -17.04 -17.80 17.48
N SER A 208 -17.30 -18.60 16.44
CA SER A 208 -16.33 -19.59 15.95
C SER A 208 -15.03 -18.94 15.42
N LEU A 209 -15.07 -17.69 14.91
CA LEU A 209 -13.87 -16.96 14.50
C LEU A 209 -12.98 -16.54 15.68
N PHE A 210 -13.54 -16.51 16.89
CA PHE A 210 -12.83 -16.19 18.13
C PHE A 210 -12.60 -17.43 19.02
N ASP A 211 -12.66 -18.64 18.44
CA ASP A 211 -12.49 -19.93 19.13
C ASP A 211 -13.43 -20.09 20.36
N ALA A 212 -14.61 -19.44 20.33
CA ALA A 212 -15.60 -19.46 21.38
C ALA A 212 -16.75 -20.43 21.06
N ASP A 213 -17.46 -20.88 22.12
CA ASP A 213 -18.64 -21.75 21.97
C ASP A 213 -19.69 -21.02 21.07
N PRO A 214 -20.09 -21.64 19.93
CA PRO A 214 -21.07 -21.05 19.02
C PRO A 214 -22.45 -20.74 19.66
N THR A 215 -22.73 -21.35 20.83
CA THR A 215 -23.98 -21.16 21.57
C THR A 215 -23.87 -20.17 22.72
N LEU A 216 -22.73 -19.48 22.84
CA LEU A 216 -22.49 -18.50 23.89
C LEU A 216 -23.48 -17.35 23.81
N SER A 217 -24.04 -16.97 24.96
CA SER A 217 -24.94 -15.82 25.07
C SER A 217 -24.69 -15.05 26.36
N ARG A 218 -25.20 -13.85 26.47
CA ARG A 218 -25.08 -13.01 27.68
C ARG A 218 -25.69 -13.72 28.89
N GLU A 219 -26.85 -14.36 28.71
CA GLU A 219 -27.55 -15.12 29.77
C GLU A 219 -26.74 -16.31 30.25
N LYS A 220 -26.10 -17.05 29.32
CA LYS A 220 -25.23 -18.19 29.67
C LYS A 220 -24.01 -17.73 30.47
N ILE A 221 -23.37 -16.63 30.05
CA ILE A 221 -22.23 -16.06 30.78
C ILE A 221 -22.64 -15.66 32.18
N VAL A 222 -23.74 -14.91 32.32
CA VAL A 222 -24.25 -14.45 33.62
C VAL A 222 -24.58 -15.62 34.54
N SER A 223 -25.33 -16.61 34.02
CA SER A 223 -25.75 -17.76 34.82
C SER A 223 -24.59 -18.69 35.24
N ALA A 224 -23.54 -18.75 34.42
CA ALA A 224 -22.31 -19.48 34.77
C ALA A 224 -21.42 -18.72 35.76
N THR A 225 -21.46 -17.40 35.75
CA THR A 225 -20.61 -16.54 36.59
C THR A 225 -21.20 -16.33 37.98
N PHE A 226 -22.50 -16.01 38.07
CA PHE A 226 -23.14 -15.57 39.31
C PHE A 226 -24.12 -16.63 39.82
N LEU A 227 -23.83 -17.10 41.03
CA LEU A 227 -24.68 -18.02 41.77
C LEU A 227 -25.67 -17.21 42.67
N ARG A 228 -26.76 -17.87 43.09
CA ARG A 228 -27.82 -17.22 43.86
C ARG A 228 -27.34 -16.49 45.12
N ASP A 229 -26.28 -17.01 45.78
CA ASP A 229 -25.78 -16.51 47.06
C ASP A 229 -24.56 -15.56 46.90
N ASP A 230 -24.13 -15.23 45.67
CA ASP A 230 -22.95 -14.38 45.44
C ASP A 230 -23.20 -12.92 45.81
N ALA A 231 -24.46 -12.43 45.74
CA ALA A 231 -24.79 -11.08 46.16
C ALA A 231 -24.59 -10.90 47.67
N ASP A 232 -24.98 -11.90 48.48
CA ASP A 232 -24.76 -11.88 49.94
C ASP A 232 -23.27 -12.03 50.26
N LEU A 233 -22.56 -12.93 49.58
CA LEU A 233 -21.12 -13.08 49.71
C LEU A 233 -20.39 -11.76 49.45
N LEU A 234 -20.72 -11.04 48.36
CA LEU A 234 -20.08 -9.75 48.03
C LEU A 234 -20.34 -8.70 49.10
N ARG A 235 -21.57 -8.63 49.64
CA ARG A 235 -21.94 -7.70 50.73
C ARG A 235 -21.07 -7.96 51.97
N ASP A 236 -20.95 -9.22 52.39
CA ASP A 236 -20.14 -9.62 53.55
C ASP A 236 -18.65 -9.33 53.32
N VAL A 237 -18.15 -9.63 52.11
CA VAL A 237 -16.73 -9.34 51.75
C VAL A 237 -16.50 -7.83 51.70
N MET A 238 -17.38 -7.05 51.07
CA MET A 238 -17.24 -5.57 51.00
C MET A 238 -17.25 -4.95 52.40
N SER A 239 -18.12 -5.41 53.33
CA SER A 239 -18.12 -4.95 54.72
C SER A 239 -16.76 -5.22 55.40
N ALA A 240 -16.19 -6.38 55.16
CA ALA A 240 -14.87 -6.70 55.71
C ALA A 240 -13.71 -5.90 55.05
N LEU A 241 -13.81 -5.58 53.75
CA LEU A 241 -12.84 -4.77 53.04
C LEU A 241 -12.79 -3.33 53.54
N THR A 242 -13.95 -2.75 53.93
CA THR A 242 -14.03 -1.38 54.46
C THR A 242 -13.20 -1.17 55.71
N GLU A 243 -13.01 -2.21 56.51
CA GLU A 243 -12.15 -2.19 57.72
C GLU A 243 -10.72 -2.66 57.42
N GLY A 244 -10.36 -2.83 56.15
CA GLY A 244 -9.09 -3.34 55.66
C GLY A 244 -8.03 -2.26 55.41
N SER A 245 -7.02 -2.63 54.67
CA SER A 245 -5.96 -1.71 54.21
C SER A 245 -6.44 -0.77 53.10
N ALA A 246 -5.60 0.24 52.77
CA ALA A 246 -5.91 1.15 51.63
C ALA A 246 -6.17 0.42 50.32
N ASN A 247 -5.54 -0.74 50.05
CA ASN A 247 -5.81 -1.55 48.90
C ASN A 247 -7.18 -2.25 48.95
N ASP A 248 -7.58 -2.68 50.14
CA ASP A 248 -8.89 -3.29 50.39
C ASP A 248 -10.00 -2.23 50.24
N THR A 249 -9.79 -1.02 50.78
CA THR A 249 -10.72 0.10 50.65
C THR A 249 -10.93 0.53 49.19
N LYS A 250 -9.84 0.57 48.39
CA LYS A 250 -9.92 0.85 46.97
C LYS A 250 -10.74 -0.21 46.23
N ALA A 251 -10.65 -1.46 46.62
CA ALA A 251 -11.46 -2.53 46.04
C ALA A 251 -12.95 -2.36 46.38
N VAL A 252 -13.29 -1.78 47.53
CA VAL A 252 -14.69 -1.41 47.88
C VAL A 252 -15.23 -0.38 46.91
N ASP A 253 -14.45 0.65 46.57
CA ASP A 253 -14.88 1.69 45.61
C ASP A 253 -15.13 1.10 44.22
N ASP A 254 -14.22 0.24 43.75
CA ASP A 254 -14.35 -0.44 42.44
C ASP A 254 -15.56 -1.40 42.42
N LEU A 255 -15.78 -2.18 43.47
CA LEU A 255 -16.95 -3.10 43.61
C LEU A 255 -18.24 -2.37 43.91
N GLY A 256 -18.20 -1.23 44.60
CA GLY A 256 -19.38 -0.40 44.93
C GLY A 256 -20.10 0.16 43.72
N SER A 257 -19.43 0.20 42.56
CA SER A 257 -20.06 0.55 41.29
C SER A 257 -20.96 -0.55 40.70
N VAL A 258 -20.88 -1.79 41.24
CA VAL A 258 -21.68 -2.94 40.80
C VAL A 258 -23.03 -2.92 41.50
N ILE A 259 -24.06 -2.48 40.80
CA ILE A 259 -25.42 -2.42 41.31
C ILE A 259 -26.12 -3.79 41.26
N ASN A 260 -25.97 -4.47 40.12
CA ASN A 260 -26.55 -5.79 39.85
C ASN A 260 -25.45 -6.76 39.44
N LEU A 261 -25.66 -8.07 39.70
CA LEU A 261 -24.79 -9.14 39.20
C LEU A 261 -25.28 -9.58 37.79
N ASP A 262 -24.95 -8.75 36.82
CA ASP A 262 -25.34 -8.94 35.43
C ASP A 262 -24.08 -8.96 34.50
N PHE A 263 -24.31 -8.95 33.20
CA PHE A 263 -23.25 -8.99 32.19
C PHE A 263 -22.29 -7.78 32.33
N ASP A 264 -22.80 -6.60 32.69
CA ASP A 264 -22.02 -5.37 32.78
C ASP A 264 -21.23 -5.26 34.09
N ALA A 265 -21.57 -6.09 35.09
CA ALA A 265 -20.84 -6.21 36.34
C ALA A 265 -19.46 -6.91 36.15
N ILE A 266 -19.34 -7.81 35.18
CA ILE A 266 -18.13 -8.65 34.99
C ILE A 266 -16.87 -7.80 34.80
N PRO A 267 -16.81 -6.76 33.93
CA PRO A 267 -15.61 -5.93 33.77
C PRO A 267 -15.20 -5.17 35.04
N SER A 268 -16.17 -4.70 35.83
CA SER A 268 -15.92 -4.01 37.09
C SER A 268 -15.34 -4.97 38.14
N MET A 269 -15.90 -6.16 38.25
CA MET A 269 -15.41 -7.19 39.15
C MET A 269 -14.03 -7.72 38.72
N ALA A 270 -13.78 -7.86 37.41
CA ALA A 270 -12.50 -8.29 36.88
C ALA A 270 -11.36 -7.29 37.22
N LYS A 271 -11.65 -5.98 37.30
CA LYS A 271 -10.67 -4.97 37.76
C LYS A 271 -10.09 -5.31 39.13
N VAL A 272 -10.92 -5.89 40.02
CA VAL A 272 -10.53 -6.26 41.39
C VAL A 272 -9.99 -7.67 41.45
N PHE A 273 -10.67 -8.63 40.83
CA PHE A 273 -10.45 -10.07 41.02
C PHE A 273 -9.43 -10.71 40.08
N VAL A 274 -9.07 -10.03 38.97
CA VAL A 274 -8.19 -10.58 37.94
C VAL A 274 -6.91 -9.78 37.80
N PHE A 275 -5.79 -10.43 37.52
CA PHE A 275 -4.52 -9.75 37.24
C PHE A 275 -4.54 -9.03 35.90
N LYS A 276 -4.12 -7.74 35.90
CA LYS A 276 -4.14 -6.87 34.70
C LYS A 276 -2.84 -6.89 33.90
N SER A 277 -1.73 -7.31 34.53
CA SER A 277 -0.40 -7.26 33.92
C SER A 277 0.55 -8.29 34.53
N GLY A 278 1.65 -8.56 33.84
CA GLY A 278 2.66 -9.56 34.24
C GLY A 278 2.31 -10.98 33.76
N ASP A 279 3.09 -11.96 34.20
CA ASP A 279 2.98 -13.36 33.76
C ASP A 279 1.63 -14.03 34.15
N SER A 280 0.92 -13.45 35.08
CA SER A 280 -0.38 -13.94 35.56
C SER A 280 -1.57 -13.16 34.96
N THR A 281 -1.37 -12.37 33.92
CA THR A 281 -2.45 -11.61 33.28
C THR A 281 -3.63 -12.50 32.92
N GLY A 282 -4.86 -12.08 33.27
CA GLY A 282 -6.07 -12.85 33.03
C GLY A 282 -6.39 -13.91 34.11
N GLN A 283 -5.45 -14.27 34.98
CA GLN A 283 -5.69 -15.24 36.06
C GLN A 283 -6.38 -14.58 37.27
N PRO A 284 -7.18 -15.35 38.02
CA PRO A 284 -7.80 -14.87 39.24
C PRO A 284 -6.78 -14.63 40.35
N LYS A 285 -6.99 -13.62 41.19
CA LYS A 285 -6.11 -13.28 42.30
C LYS A 285 -6.27 -14.18 43.55
N ILE A 286 -6.47 -15.47 43.36
CA ILE A 286 -6.62 -16.46 44.43
C ILE A 286 -5.39 -16.43 45.31
N GLY A 287 -5.59 -16.37 46.64
CA GLY A 287 -4.53 -16.26 47.62
C GLY A 287 -3.77 -14.92 47.64
N ARG A 288 -4.11 -13.97 46.78
CA ARG A 288 -3.53 -12.63 46.69
C ARG A 288 -4.51 -11.53 47.04
N PHE A 289 -5.79 -11.77 46.87
CA PHE A 289 -6.87 -10.85 47.21
C PHE A 289 -7.87 -11.53 48.16
N PRO A 290 -8.40 -10.83 49.17
CA PRO A 290 -7.97 -9.52 49.67
C PRO A 290 -6.60 -9.56 50.37
N THR A 291 -6.21 -8.52 51.10
CA THR A 291 -4.92 -8.53 51.85
C THR A 291 -4.90 -9.64 52.90
N LYS A 292 -3.69 -10.14 53.26
CA LYS A 292 -3.54 -11.28 54.20
C LYS A 292 -4.24 -11.07 55.55
N ALA A 293 -4.32 -9.83 56.01
CA ALA A 293 -5.03 -9.49 57.26
C ALA A 293 -6.53 -9.72 57.13
N THR A 294 -7.10 -9.25 56.03
CA THR A 294 -8.52 -9.42 55.71
C THR A 294 -8.87 -10.87 55.39
N GLN A 295 -7.98 -11.61 54.68
CA GLN A 295 -8.14 -13.07 54.47
C GLN A 295 -8.28 -13.85 55.78
N LYS A 296 -7.47 -13.53 56.78
CA LYS A 296 -7.58 -14.19 58.12
C LYS A 296 -8.93 -13.89 58.79
N ARG A 297 -9.45 -12.69 58.60
CA ARG A 297 -10.72 -12.24 59.24
C ARG A 297 -11.93 -12.92 58.60
N ILE A 298 -11.91 -13.11 57.26
CA ILE A 298 -13.00 -13.70 56.53
C ILE A 298 -12.72 -15.12 56.06
N GLY A 299 -11.83 -15.85 56.75
CA GLY A 299 -11.34 -17.19 56.32
C GLY A 299 -12.47 -18.17 55.92
N HIS A 300 -13.61 -18.11 56.59
CA HIS A 300 -14.77 -18.95 56.26
C HIS A 300 -15.45 -18.60 54.91
N LEU A 301 -15.26 -17.38 54.40
CA LEU A 301 -15.79 -16.93 53.11
C LEU A 301 -14.81 -17.16 51.96
N MET A 302 -13.50 -17.34 52.27
CA MET A 302 -12.45 -17.45 51.25
C MET A 302 -12.71 -18.48 50.16
N PRO A 303 -13.15 -19.74 50.45
CA PRO A 303 -13.40 -20.72 49.39
C PRO A 303 -14.51 -20.29 48.43
N ARG A 304 -15.51 -19.58 48.91
CA ARG A 304 -16.59 -19.04 48.08
C ARG A 304 -16.12 -17.85 47.26
N LEU A 305 -15.31 -16.97 47.82
CA LEU A 305 -14.71 -15.84 47.15
C LEU A 305 -13.70 -16.28 46.07
N ASP A 306 -12.87 -17.27 46.36
CA ASP A 306 -11.96 -17.86 45.38
C ASP A 306 -12.72 -18.47 44.19
N GLY A 307 -13.83 -19.19 44.49
CA GLY A 307 -14.72 -19.70 43.45
C GLY A 307 -15.36 -18.59 42.60
N LEU A 308 -15.78 -17.49 43.21
CA LEU A 308 -16.31 -16.34 42.47
C LEU A 308 -15.22 -15.67 41.62
N MET A 309 -14.02 -15.47 42.16
CA MET A 309 -12.87 -14.92 41.42
C MET A 309 -12.53 -15.77 40.18
N GLN A 310 -12.55 -17.09 40.32
CA GLN A 310 -12.33 -18.01 39.19
C GLN A 310 -13.41 -17.84 38.13
N ARG A 311 -14.70 -17.87 38.51
CA ARG A 311 -15.82 -17.71 37.57
C ARG A 311 -15.79 -16.33 36.87
N VAL A 312 -15.40 -15.25 37.56
CA VAL A 312 -15.23 -13.93 36.96
C VAL A 312 -14.07 -13.90 35.97
N ALA A 313 -12.96 -14.59 36.27
CA ALA A 313 -11.85 -14.68 35.34
C ALA A 313 -12.25 -15.41 34.05
N ASP A 314 -12.90 -16.57 34.19
CA ASP A 314 -13.40 -17.36 33.05
C ASP A 314 -14.45 -16.57 32.23
N ALA A 315 -15.34 -15.87 32.91
CA ALA A 315 -16.37 -15.04 32.30
C ALA A 315 -15.78 -13.83 31.54
N THR A 316 -14.66 -13.31 31.99
CA THR A 316 -14.01 -12.16 31.35
C THR A 316 -13.57 -12.49 29.92
N GLU A 317 -13.01 -13.67 29.70
CA GLU A 317 -12.59 -14.10 28.33
C GLU A 317 -13.83 -14.44 27.47
N ALA A 318 -14.81 -15.14 28.03
CA ALA A 318 -16.07 -15.41 27.34
C ALA A 318 -16.81 -14.12 26.94
N GLN A 319 -16.84 -13.12 27.83
CA GLN A 319 -17.43 -11.82 27.56
C GLN A 319 -16.71 -11.07 26.42
N LYS A 320 -15.38 -11.05 26.45
CA LYS A 320 -14.58 -10.42 25.38
C LYS A 320 -14.87 -11.07 24.02
N ALA A 321 -14.91 -12.41 23.96
CA ALA A 321 -15.22 -13.13 22.73
C ALA A 321 -16.63 -12.82 22.23
N LEU A 322 -17.64 -12.81 23.12
CA LEU A 322 -19.03 -12.49 22.76
C LEU A 322 -19.16 -11.05 22.24
N VAL A 323 -18.58 -10.08 22.94
CA VAL A 323 -18.63 -8.66 22.54
C VAL A 323 -17.90 -8.47 21.20
N ALA A 324 -16.76 -9.12 21.00
CA ALA A 324 -16.05 -9.08 19.71
C ALA A 324 -16.89 -9.69 18.58
N ALA A 325 -17.56 -10.81 18.83
CA ALA A 325 -18.45 -11.46 17.87
C ALA A 325 -19.66 -10.58 17.54
N GLU A 326 -20.35 -9.98 18.55
CA GLU A 326 -21.48 -9.06 18.36
C GLU A 326 -21.05 -7.85 17.51
N ARG A 327 -19.90 -7.23 17.82
CA ARG A 327 -19.35 -6.11 17.05
C ARG A 327 -19.03 -6.51 15.61
N THR A 328 -18.50 -7.70 15.39
CA THR A 328 -18.20 -8.23 14.06
C THR A 328 -19.47 -8.44 13.25
N VAL A 329 -20.51 -9.00 13.83
CA VAL A 329 -21.82 -9.16 13.17
C VAL A 329 -22.40 -7.81 12.78
N THR A 330 -22.39 -6.82 13.70
CA THR A 330 -22.87 -5.47 13.44
C THR A 330 -22.10 -4.80 12.30
N LEU A 331 -20.76 -4.91 12.32
CA LEU A 331 -19.89 -4.39 11.27
C LEU A 331 -20.24 -5.01 9.90
N HIS A 332 -20.38 -6.32 9.84
CA HIS A 332 -20.71 -7.02 8.60
C HIS A 332 -22.12 -6.68 8.10
N ALA A 333 -23.10 -6.53 8.99
CA ALA A 333 -24.47 -6.15 8.63
C ALA A 333 -24.51 -4.73 8.03
N PHE A 334 -23.94 -3.74 8.72
CA PHE A 334 -23.83 -2.37 8.23
C PHE A 334 -23.02 -2.31 6.93
N GLY A 335 -21.84 -2.91 6.94
CA GLY A 335 -20.90 -2.81 5.82
C GLY A 335 -21.46 -3.40 4.52
N ARG A 336 -22.18 -4.52 4.59
CA ARG A 336 -22.89 -5.08 3.43
C ARG A 336 -23.96 -4.13 2.91
N ALA A 337 -24.85 -3.66 3.79
CA ALA A 337 -25.92 -2.76 3.38
C ALA A 337 -25.36 -1.48 2.74
N PHE A 338 -24.28 -0.94 3.31
CA PHE A 338 -23.60 0.23 2.75
C PHE A 338 -22.91 -0.07 1.42
N ALA A 339 -22.19 -1.19 1.29
CA ALA A 339 -21.51 -1.58 0.04
C ALA A 339 -22.51 -1.82 -1.09
N ASP A 340 -23.63 -2.48 -0.81
CA ASP A 340 -24.71 -2.71 -1.78
C ASP A 340 -25.33 -1.37 -2.24
N LEU A 341 -25.57 -0.46 -1.30
CA LEU A 341 -26.09 0.88 -1.59
C LEU A 341 -25.11 1.70 -2.44
N TYR A 342 -23.82 1.65 -2.11
CA TYR A 342 -22.74 2.32 -2.84
C TYR A 342 -22.61 1.78 -4.27
N ALA A 343 -22.59 0.47 -4.44
CA ALA A 343 -22.55 -0.18 -5.77
C ALA A 343 -23.77 0.19 -6.63
N ALA A 344 -24.98 0.14 -6.04
CA ALA A 344 -26.20 0.52 -6.73
C ALA A 344 -26.24 2.01 -7.11
N ALA A 345 -25.71 2.89 -6.28
CA ALA A 345 -25.62 4.32 -6.56
C ALA A 345 -24.63 4.62 -7.69
N LYS A 346 -23.46 3.96 -7.71
CA LYS A 346 -22.49 4.04 -8.82
C LYS A 346 -23.11 3.53 -10.10
N GLN A 347 -23.76 2.38 -10.07
CA GLN A 347 -24.39 1.79 -11.26
C GLN A 347 -25.47 2.70 -11.87
N ARG A 348 -26.35 3.27 -11.04
CA ARG A 348 -27.39 4.22 -11.52
C ARG A 348 -26.82 5.47 -12.18
N ARG A 349 -25.65 5.94 -11.72
CA ARG A 349 -24.96 7.12 -12.27
C ARG A 349 -24.03 6.77 -13.44
N GLY A 350 -23.84 5.49 -13.73
CA GLY A 350 -22.84 5.03 -14.69
C GLY A 350 -21.42 5.36 -14.27
N TRP A 351 -21.12 5.28 -12.96
CA TRP A 351 -19.83 5.60 -12.38
C TRP A 351 -19.03 4.34 -12.07
N LEU A 352 -17.72 4.40 -12.29
CA LEU A 352 -16.76 3.39 -11.86
C LEU A 352 -15.58 4.08 -11.14
N ASP A 353 -15.21 3.59 -9.99
CA ASP A 353 -13.95 3.96 -9.34
C ASP A 353 -12.80 3.07 -9.84
N PHE A 354 -11.59 3.32 -9.36
CA PHE A 354 -10.40 2.59 -9.80
C PHE A 354 -10.46 1.09 -9.46
N ASP A 355 -10.98 0.75 -8.28
CA ASP A 355 -11.14 -0.64 -7.84
C ASP A 355 -12.18 -1.37 -8.70
N ASP A 356 -13.30 -0.72 -9.05
CA ASP A 356 -14.31 -1.28 -9.96
C ASP A 356 -13.72 -1.62 -11.32
N GLN A 357 -12.87 -0.74 -11.88
CA GLN A 357 -12.27 -0.97 -13.20
C GLN A 357 -11.43 -2.24 -13.20
N ILE A 358 -10.59 -2.43 -12.20
CA ILE A 358 -9.76 -3.64 -12.07
C ILE A 358 -10.64 -4.87 -11.86
N GLN A 359 -11.60 -4.79 -10.91
CA GLN A 359 -12.47 -5.92 -10.58
C GLN A 359 -13.31 -6.34 -11.79
N LYS A 360 -13.96 -5.39 -12.48
CA LYS A 360 -14.77 -5.64 -13.66
C LYS A 360 -13.96 -6.19 -14.83
N ALA A 361 -12.73 -5.68 -15.04
CA ALA A 361 -11.82 -6.22 -16.05
C ALA A 361 -11.38 -7.64 -15.71
N ARG A 362 -11.06 -7.93 -14.45
CA ARG A 362 -10.74 -9.28 -13.97
C ARG A 362 -11.90 -10.23 -14.17
N ASP A 363 -13.11 -9.83 -13.79
CA ASP A 363 -14.32 -10.64 -13.92
C ASP A 363 -14.61 -10.94 -15.40
N LEU A 364 -14.51 -9.93 -16.29
CA LEU A 364 -14.66 -10.07 -17.73
C LEU A 364 -13.68 -11.09 -18.33
N LEU A 365 -12.42 -11.04 -17.94
CA LEU A 365 -11.37 -11.94 -18.40
C LEU A 365 -11.42 -13.33 -17.73
N SER A 366 -12.29 -13.53 -16.74
CA SER A 366 -12.43 -14.79 -15.99
C SER A 366 -13.79 -15.48 -16.23
N ASP A 367 -14.77 -14.80 -16.81
CA ASP A 367 -16.08 -15.39 -17.14
C ASP A 367 -15.95 -16.37 -18.31
N SER A 368 -16.01 -17.66 -18.02
CA SER A 368 -15.84 -18.74 -19.01
C SER A 368 -16.78 -18.66 -20.22
N ARG A 369 -17.86 -17.87 -20.13
CA ARG A 369 -18.83 -17.70 -21.24
C ARG A 369 -18.37 -16.69 -22.30
N VAL A 370 -17.54 -15.73 -21.90
CA VAL A 370 -17.14 -14.59 -22.77
C VAL A 370 -15.63 -14.37 -22.80
N ALA A 371 -14.89 -14.89 -21.83
CA ALA A 371 -13.45 -14.66 -21.71
C ALA A 371 -12.69 -15.07 -22.97
N ASP A 372 -12.94 -16.28 -23.48
CA ASP A 372 -12.26 -16.79 -24.68
C ASP A 372 -12.50 -15.90 -25.90
N TRP A 373 -13.74 -15.39 -26.07
CA TRP A 373 -14.05 -14.48 -27.17
C TRP A 373 -13.40 -13.10 -26.98
N VAL A 374 -13.41 -12.58 -25.75
CA VAL A 374 -12.74 -11.30 -25.41
C VAL A 374 -11.24 -11.43 -25.63
N LEU A 375 -10.61 -12.49 -25.15
CA LEU A 375 -9.19 -12.78 -25.34
C LEU A 375 -8.87 -12.97 -26.83
N PHE A 376 -9.65 -13.75 -27.56
CA PHE A 376 -9.49 -13.89 -29.01
C PHE A 376 -9.52 -12.55 -29.74
N ARG A 377 -10.45 -11.67 -29.36
CA ARG A 377 -10.54 -10.31 -29.94
C ARG A 377 -9.39 -9.41 -29.53
N LEU A 378 -8.77 -9.67 -28.35
CA LEU A 378 -7.56 -9.00 -27.86
C LEU A 378 -6.29 -9.65 -28.37
N ASP A 379 -6.25 -10.97 -28.48
CA ASP A 379 -5.10 -11.78 -28.89
C ASP A 379 -4.62 -11.43 -30.30
N GLY A 380 -5.55 -11.09 -31.20
CA GLY A 380 -5.20 -10.49 -32.50
C GLY A 380 -4.40 -9.19 -32.36
N GLY A 381 -4.23 -8.65 -31.16
CA GLY A 381 -3.63 -7.35 -30.89
C GLY A 381 -2.57 -7.23 -29.79
N ILE A 382 -2.28 -8.25 -28.97
CA ILE A 382 -1.25 -8.15 -27.92
C ILE A 382 -0.28 -9.33 -28.08
N GLY A 383 0.96 -9.04 -28.43
CA GLY A 383 2.04 -10.03 -28.52
C GLY A 383 3.10 -9.87 -27.43
N HIS A 384 3.28 -8.64 -26.96
CA HIS A 384 4.32 -8.33 -25.96
C HIS A 384 3.73 -7.51 -24.82
N ILE A 385 3.86 -8.02 -23.61
CA ILE A 385 3.43 -7.33 -22.38
C ILE A 385 4.65 -6.91 -21.61
N LEU A 386 4.77 -5.61 -21.31
CA LEU A 386 5.83 -5.05 -20.50
C LEU A 386 5.18 -4.43 -19.24
N VAL A 387 5.68 -4.82 -18.06
CA VAL A 387 5.17 -4.33 -16.77
C VAL A 387 6.30 -3.57 -16.08
N ASP A 388 6.06 -2.29 -15.81
CA ASP A 388 6.97 -1.41 -15.07
C ASP A 388 6.49 -1.24 -13.64
N GLU A 389 7.43 -1.02 -12.71
CA GLU A 389 7.17 -0.89 -11.26
C GLU A 389 6.30 -2.03 -10.71
N ALA A 390 6.65 -3.26 -11.10
CA ALA A 390 5.86 -4.45 -10.82
C ALA A 390 5.65 -4.74 -9.31
N GLN A 391 6.54 -4.24 -8.45
CA GLN A 391 6.41 -4.34 -6.98
C GLN A 391 5.22 -3.54 -6.42
N ASP A 392 4.71 -2.56 -7.18
CA ASP A 392 3.56 -1.73 -6.78
C ASP A 392 2.23 -2.26 -7.33
N THR A 393 2.26 -3.39 -8.01
CA THR A 393 1.09 -4.03 -8.61
C THR A 393 0.32 -4.86 -7.56
N SER A 394 -0.99 -4.62 -7.43
CA SER A 394 -1.84 -5.37 -6.49
C SER A 394 -2.15 -6.79 -7.01
N PRO A 395 -2.56 -7.73 -6.14
CA PRO A 395 -2.96 -9.08 -6.55
C PRO A 395 -4.05 -9.10 -7.64
N ALA A 396 -5.05 -8.22 -7.53
CA ALA A 396 -6.13 -8.11 -8.53
C ALA A 396 -5.63 -7.61 -9.89
N GLN A 397 -4.66 -6.69 -9.90
CA GLN A 397 -4.01 -6.21 -11.13
C GLN A 397 -3.15 -7.32 -11.76
N TRP A 398 -2.43 -8.08 -10.93
CA TRP A 398 -1.69 -9.26 -11.41
C TRP A 398 -2.61 -10.31 -12.02
N ASP A 399 -3.81 -10.52 -11.47
CA ASP A 399 -4.81 -11.42 -12.08
C ASP A 399 -5.18 -10.98 -13.50
N VAL A 400 -5.35 -9.68 -13.73
CA VAL A 400 -5.62 -9.14 -15.09
C VAL A 400 -4.43 -9.43 -16.02
N ILE A 401 -3.19 -9.12 -15.61
CA ILE A 401 -1.97 -9.38 -16.40
C ILE A 401 -1.83 -10.87 -16.71
N ARG A 402 -2.03 -11.71 -15.70
CA ARG A 402 -1.97 -13.17 -15.82
C ARG A 402 -2.96 -13.70 -16.85
N LYS A 403 -4.21 -13.21 -16.82
CA LYS A 403 -5.24 -13.59 -17.80
C LYS A 403 -4.90 -13.15 -19.21
N LEU A 404 -4.36 -11.94 -19.39
CA LEU A 404 -3.92 -11.45 -20.70
C LEU A 404 -2.75 -12.27 -21.29
N SER A 405 -1.91 -12.84 -20.45
CA SER A 405 -0.74 -13.62 -20.86
C SER A 405 -0.95 -15.14 -20.81
N GLU A 406 -2.16 -15.61 -20.51
CA GLU A 406 -2.45 -17.04 -20.33
C GLU A 406 -2.10 -17.87 -21.57
N GLU A 407 -2.38 -17.31 -22.76
CA GLU A 407 -2.09 -17.95 -24.03
C GLU A 407 -0.61 -17.87 -24.47
N PHE A 408 0.24 -17.08 -23.80
CA PHE A 408 1.64 -16.94 -24.18
C PHE A 408 2.42 -18.24 -23.99
N ALA A 409 1.96 -19.09 -23.09
CA ALA A 409 2.56 -20.38 -22.77
C ALA A 409 1.82 -21.58 -23.40
N SER A 410 0.61 -21.39 -23.98
CA SER A 410 -0.19 -22.50 -24.51
C SER A 410 0.18 -22.89 -25.94
N GLY A 411 0.79 -22.01 -26.72
CA GLY A 411 1.08 -22.24 -28.13
C GLY A 411 -0.14 -22.28 -29.07
N GLU A 412 -1.36 -22.12 -28.52
CA GLU A 412 -2.64 -22.29 -29.23
C GLU A 412 -3.35 -20.96 -29.58
N GLY A 413 -2.62 -19.87 -29.66
CA GLY A 413 -3.23 -18.59 -29.99
C GLY A 413 -3.62 -18.42 -31.45
N SER A 414 -4.35 -17.33 -31.75
CA SER A 414 -4.78 -16.98 -33.13
C SER A 414 -3.62 -16.77 -34.13
N ARG A 415 -2.38 -16.67 -33.62
CA ARG A 415 -1.14 -16.54 -34.39
C ARG A 415 -0.05 -17.49 -33.83
N PRO A 416 -0.07 -18.76 -34.21
CA PRO A 416 0.85 -19.76 -33.65
C PRO A 416 2.33 -19.49 -33.98
N GLU A 417 2.64 -18.72 -35.06
CA GLU A 417 4.01 -18.38 -35.46
C GLU A 417 4.54 -17.07 -34.80
N ALA A 418 3.68 -16.32 -34.09
CA ALA A 418 4.09 -15.04 -33.48
C ALA A 418 4.82 -15.29 -32.16
N THR A 419 6.03 -14.74 -32.05
CA THR A 419 6.77 -14.72 -30.78
C THR A 419 6.03 -13.84 -29.78
N ARG A 420 5.64 -14.42 -28.65
CA ARG A 420 4.97 -13.72 -27.55
C ARG A 420 5.88 -13.68 -26.34
N THR A 421 6.01 -12.52 -25.71
CA THR A 421 6.92 -12.35 -24.57
C THR A 421 6.32 -11.52 -23.47
N ILE A 422 6.67 -11.86 -22.23
CA ILE A 422 6.43 -11.03 -21.06
C ILE A 422 7.75 -10.44 -20.56
N PHE A 423 7.71 -9.16 -20.22
CA PHE A 423 8.83 -8.45 -19.60
C PHE A 423 8.33 -7.77 -18.34
N VAL A 424 8.92 -8.12 -17.22
CA VAL A 424 8.56 -7.56 -15.91
C VAL A 424 9.79 -6.92 -15.32
N VAL A 425 9.65 -5.67 -14.86
CA VAL A 425 10.72 -4.99 -14.13
C VAL A 425 10.18 -4.38 -12.84
N GLY A 426 10.94 -4.52 -11.76
CA GLY A 426 10.59 -4.00 -10.47
C GLY A 426 11.75 -3.97 -9.50
N ASP A 427 11.53 -3.29 -8.37
CA ASP A 427 12.42 -3.25 -7.22
C ASP A 427 11.60 -3.36 -5.93
N LYS A 428 11.62 -4.51 -5.28
CA LYS A 428 10.86 -4.74 -4.04
C LYS A 428 11.16 -3.71 -2.96
N LYS A 429 12.41 -3.24 -2.88
CA LYS A 429 12.86 -2.23 -1.92
C LYS A 429 12.17 -0.87 -2.12
N GLN A 430 11.63 -0.62 -3.31
CA GLN A 430 10.91 0.61 -3.65
C GLN A 430 9.39 0.47 -3.54
N SER A 431 8.85 -0.64 -3.03
CA SER A 431 7.41 -0.78 -2.83
C SER A 431 6.91 0.15 -1.73
N ILE A 432 6.12 1.16 -2.10
CA ILE A 432 5.59 2.19 -1.20
C ILE A 432 4.06 2.31 -1.28
N TYR A 433 3.39 1.47 -2.07
CA TYR A 433 1.94 1.55 -2.31
C TYR A 433 1.14 0.42 -1.64
N SER A 434 1.64 -0.14 -0.54
CA SER A 434 0.92 -1.16 0.24
C SER A 434 -0.45 -0.66 0.74
N PHE A 435 -0.57 0.64 1.02
CA PHE A 435 -1.84 1.29 1.40
C PHE A 435 -2.87 1.34 0.26
N GLN A 436 -2.45 1.14 -0.99
CA GLN A 436 -3.30 0.98 -2.18
C GLN A 436 -3.43 -0.49 -2.61
N GLY A 437 -3.07 -1.42 -1.74
CA GLY A 437 -3.21 -2.85 -2.00
C GLY A 437 -2.06 -3.52 -2.74
N ALA A 438 -0.94 -2.81 -2.98
CA ALA A 438 0.27 -3.44 -3.49
C ALA A 438 0.83 -4.44 -2.46
N ASP A 439 1.25 -5.61 -2.93
CA ASP A 439 1.90 -6.64 -2.12
C ASP A 439 3.23 -7.05 -2.76
N PRO A 440 4.38 -6.65 -2.18
CA PRO A 440 5.69 -7.00 -2.73
C PRO A 440 5.95 -8.50 -2.84
N ARG A 441 5.24 -9.33 -2.06
CA ARG A 441 5.35 -10.80 -2.13
C ARG A 441 4.79 -11.35 -3.44
N GLU A 442 3.85 -10.63 -4.05
CA GLU A 442 3.31 -11.00 -5.36
C GLU A 442 4.37 -10.97 -6.46
N PHE A 443 5.36 -10.09 -6.34
CA PHE A 443 6.46 -10.02 -7.30
C PHE A 443 7.20 -11.36 -7.40
N ASP A 444 7.53 -12.00 -6.27
CA ASP A 444 8.20 -13.31 -6.25
C ASP A 444 7.24 -14.44 -6.62
N ARG A 445 6.02 -14.38 -6.12
CA ARG A 445 5.01 -15.40 -6.44
C ARG A 445 4.75 -15.47 -7.94
N MET A 446 4.60 -14.32 -8.58
CA MET A 446 4.36 -14.24 -10.02
C MET A 446 5.60 -14.65 -10.83
N GLN A 447 6.82 -14.30 -10.36
CA GLN A 447 8.05 -14.78 -10.98
C GLN A 447 8.09 -16.31 -11.04
N ALA A 448 7.84 -16.97 -9.90
CA ALA A 448 7.82 -18.43 -9.82
C ALA A 448 6.70 -19.05 -10.69
N GLU A 449 5.53 -18.41 -10.73
CA GLU A 449 4.42 -18.86 -11.58
C GLU A 449 4.77 -18.78 -13.08
N TYR A 450 5.32 -17.63 -13.55
CA TYR A 450 5.72 -17.47 -14.96
C TYR A 450 6.90 -18.39 -15.33
N GLN A 451 7.85 -18.58 -14.42
CA GLN A 451 8.95 -19.54 -14.63
C GLN A 451 8.40 -20.96 -14.85
N SER A 452 7.46 -21.40 -14.01
CA SER A 452 6.83 -22.71 -14.15
C SER A 452 6.05 -22.85 -15.45
N LYS A 453 5.24 -21.84 -15.80
CA LYS A 453 4.39 -21.85 -17.01
C LYS A 453 5.23 -21.87 -18.29
N LEU A 454 6.22 -20.99 -18.40
CA LEU A 454 7.09 -20.93 -19.58
C LEU A 454 7.93 -22.20 -19.73
N LYS A 455 8.42 -22.75 -18.62
CA LYS A 455 9.13 -24.03 -18.63
C LYS A 455 8.26 -25.18 -19.16
N SER A 456 6.97 -25.21 -18.77
CA SER A 456 6.02 -26.21 -19.27
C SER A 456 5.74 -26.08 -20.78
N ALA A 457 5.93 -24.88 -21.34
CA ALA A 457 5.85 -24.58 -22.77
C ALA A 457 7.18 -24.69 -23.52
N ASN A 458 8.23 -25.27 -22.92
CA ASN A 458 9.60 -25.33 -23.44
C ASN A 458 10.18 -23.93 -23.75
N GLN A 459 9.75 -22.91 -23.03
CA GLN A 459 10.28 -21.56 -23.09
C GLN A 459 11.06 -21.24 -21.82
N THR A 460 11.93 -20.23 -21.87
CA THR A 460 12.73 -19.78 -20.73
C THR A 460 12.29 -18.40 -20.27
N LEU A 461 12.22 -18.20 -18.95
CA LEU A 461 12.19 -16.90 -18.33
C LEU A 461 13.61 -16.50 -17.97
N ASN A 462 14.12 -15.42 -18.56
CA ASN A 462 15.43 -14.88 -18.18
C ASN A 462 15.31 -14.09 -16.89
N GLU A 463 15.98 -14.54 -15.85
CA GLU A 463 16.04 -13.84 -14.56
C GLU A 463 17.34 -13.02 -14.52
N LEU A 464 17.21 -11.71 -14.45
CA LEU A 464 18.34 -10.80 -14.51
C LEU A 464 18.27 -9.78 -13.38
N THR A 465 19.43 -9.33 -12.91
CA THR A 465 19.55 -8.25 -11.91
C THR A 465 20.41 -7.12 -12.46
N LEU A 466 19.95 -5.88 -12.26
CA LEU A 466 20.72 -4.68 -12.54
C LEU A 466 21.29 -4.13 -11.24
N ASP A 467 22.56 -4.41 -10.99
CA ASP A 467 23.23 -4.10 -9.71
C ASP A 467 23.78 -2.67 -9.67
N TYR A 468 24.10 -2.08 -10.83
CA TYR A 468 24.72 -0.75 -10.93
C TYR A 468 23.68 0.37 -10.90
N SER A 469 23.91 1.35 -10.02
CA SER A 469 23.19 2.62 -10.02
C SER A 469 23.93 3.68 -10.84
N PHE A 470 23.27 4.21 -11.86
CA PHE A 470 23.77 5.32 -12.69
C PHE A 470 23.43 6.70 -12.09
N ARG A 471 22.64 6.73 -11.02
CA ARG A 471 22.10 7.95 -10.43
C ARG A 471 22.89 8.39 -9.20
N SER A 472 23.23 7.45 -8.33
CA SER A 472 23.69 7.75 -6.98
C SER A 472 25.18 7.56 -6.82
N SER A 473 25.82 8.42 -6.02
CA SER A 473 27.22 8.28 -5.65
C SER A 473 27.45 7.12 -4.67
N PRO A 474 28.69 6.60 -4.56
CA PRO A 474 29.02 5.54 -3.60
C PRO A 474 28.69 5.89 -2.14
N ALA A 475 28.78 7.17 -1.77
CA ALA A 475 28.47 7.62 -0.40
C ALA A 475 26.99 7.41 -0.03
N ILE A 476 26.08 7.69 -0.97
CA ILE A 476 24.64 7.47 -0.78
C ILE A 476 24.32 5.98 -0.71
N LEU A 477 24.88 5.19 -1.63
CA LEU A 477 24.60 3.75 -1.69
C LEU A 477 25.10 3.03 -0.45
N ARG A 478 26.31 3.34 0.04
CA ARG A 478 26.86 2.77 1.28
C ARG A 478 26.01 3.10 2.50
N LEU A 479 25.44 4.32 2.57
CA LEU A 479 24.51 4.65 3.65
C LEU A 479 23.26 3.77 3.59
N VAL A 480 22.66 3.61 2.39
CA VAL A 480 21.48 2.75 2.21
C VAL A 480 21.78 1.33 2.65
N ASP A 481 22.90 0.77 2.19
CA ASP A 481 23.32 -0.60 2.55
C ASP A 481 23.50 -0.74 4.07
N SER A 482 24.17 0.23 4.71
CA SER A 482 24.40 0.21 6.16
C SER A 482 23.10 0.36 7.00
N VAL A 483 22.14 1.16 6.53
CA VAL A 483 20.86 1.37 7.26
C VAL A 483 19.94 0.16 7.14
N PHE A 484 19.99 -0.54 6.00
CA PHE A 484 19.11 -1.67 5.71
C PHE A 484 19.80 -3.04 5.80
N GLU A 485 21.00 -3.08 6.37
CA GLU A 485 21.66 -4.33 6.72
C GLU A 485 20.72 -5.19 7.60
N ASP A 486 20.59 -6.47 7.28
CA ASP A 486 19.70 -7.41 7.98
C ASP A 486 18.17 -7.19 7.79
N GLN A 487 17.73 -6.42 6.80
CA GLN A 487 16.32 -6.21 6.48
C GLN A 487 15.85 -7.09 5.30
N ASP A 488 16.00 -8.40 5.41
CA ASP A 488 15.68 -9.36 4.34
C ASP A 488 14.20 -9.32 3.94
N GLU A 489 13.28 -9.11 4.88
CA GLU A 489 11.83 -9.00 4.61
C GLU A 489 11.49 -7.79 3.74
N ALA A 490 12.28 -6.73 3.80
CA ALA A 490 12.13 -5.54 2.96
C ALA A 490 12.82 -5.68 1.59
N GLY A 491 13.38 -6.85 1.27
CA GLY A 491 14.05 -7.12 0.00
C GLY A 491 15.51 -6.67 -0.05
N PHE A 492 16.09 -6.27 1.08
CA PHE A 492 17.52 -5.98 1.24
C PHE A 492 18.27 -7.25 1.62
N SER A 493 18.31 -8.24 0.71
CA SER A 493 19.25 -9.33 0.84
C SER A 493 20.67 -8.81 0.59
N LYS A 494 21.71 -9.51 1.04
CA LYS A 494 23.17 -9.17 1.04
C LYS A 494 23.78 -8.68 -0.29
N VAL A 495 23.04 -7.89 -1.08
CA VAL A 495 23.51 -7.33 -2.34
C VAL A 495 24.02 -5.91 -2.08
N GLU A 496 25.31 -5.70 -2.24
CA GLU A 496 25.89 -4.36 -2.27
C GLU A 496 25.39 -3.59 -3.49
N HIS A 497 24.91 -2.36 -3.26
CA HIS A 497 24.58 -1.45 -4.35
C HIS A 497 25.87 -0.92 -4.97
N LEU A 498 26.06 -1.14 -6.27
CA LEU A 498 27.23 -0.68 -7.00
C LEU A 498 26.99 0.67 -7.67
N ALA A 499 27.86 1.65 -7.44
CA ALA A 499 27.81 2.90 -8.18
C ALA A 499 28.51 2.73 -9.54
N PHE A 500 27.82 3.08 -10.64
CA PHE A 500 28.42 3.07 -11.97
C PHE A 500 29.53 4.13 -12.08
N HIS A 501 29.30 5.31 -11.51
CA HIS A 501 30.30 6.38 -11.42
C HIS A 501 30.98 6.32 -10.03
N ALA A 502 31.99 5.46 -9.90
CA ALA A 502 32.68 5.22 -8.63
C ALA A 502 33.33 6.49 -8.05
N ASP A 503 33.76 7.42 -8.92
CA ASP A 503 34.41 8.68 -8.55
C ASP A 503 33.43 9.83 -8.32
N LEU A 504 32.12 9.59 -8.44
CA LEU A 504 31.12 10.64 -8.24
C LEU A 504 31.13 11.10 -6.78
N PRO A 505 31.40 12.39 -6.50
CA PRO A 505 31.39 12.88 -5.14
C PRO A 505 29.99 12.84 -4.55
N GLY A 506 29.91 12.50 -3.27
CA GLY A 506 28.65 12.47 -2.53
C GLY A 506 28.89 12.66 -1.05
N ARG A 507 27.91 13.24 -0.38
CA ARG A 507 27.93 13.50 1.05
C ARG A 507 26.58 13.25 1.67
N VAL A 508 26.56 12.66 2.86
CA VAL A 508 25.36 12.52 3.69
C VAL A 508 25.67 13.14 5.03
N ASP A 509 24.81 14.06 5.47
CA ASP A 509 24.90 14.73 6.77
C ASP A 509 23.68 14.32 7.62
N LEU A 510 23.89 13.77 8.79
CA LEU A 510 22.86 13.53 9.79
C LEU A 510 22.86 14.70 10.78
N TRP A 511 21.76 15.43 10.83
CA TRP A 511 21.61 16.53 11.76
C TRP A 511 21.11 16.04 13.12
N PRO A 512 21.56 16.65 14.23
CA PRO A 512 21.05 16.30 15.55
C PRO A 512 19.57 16.65 15.68
N LEU A 513 18.86 15.90 16.51
CA LEU A 513 17.48 16.22 16.83
C LEU A 513 17.39 17.61 17.51
N VAL A 514 16.44 18.40 17.07
CA VAL A 514 16.12 19.66 17.73
C VAL A 514 15.36 19.34 19.02
N PRO A 515 15.88 19.71 20.20
CA PRO A 515 15.19 19.45 21.44
C PRO A 515 13.85 20.20 21.49
N LYS A 516 12.85 19.53 22.05
CA LYS A 516 11.57 20.17 22.29
C LYS A 516 11.76 21.27 23.34
N PRO A 517 11.34 22.52 23.07
CA PRO A 517 11.45 23.57 24.06
C PRO A 517 10.65 23.20 25.31
N GLU A 518 11.20 23.55 26.49
CA GLU A 518 10.47 23.39 27.76
C GLU A 518 9.15 24.16 27.64
N ARG A 519 8.04 23.50 27.97
CA ARG A 519 6.75 24.18 28.09
C ARG A 519 6.88 25.20 29.21
N GLU A 520 6.75 26.48 28.91
CA GLU A 520 6.45 27.46 29.96
C GLU A 520 5.15 26.99 30.63
N GLU A 521 5.20 26.85 31.97
CA GLU A 521 4.05 26.47 32.78
C GLU A 521 2.86 27.41 32.46
N ASP A 522 1.70 26.84 32.43
CA ASP A 522 0.41 27.38 32.01
C ASP A 522 0.29 28.90 32.14
N SER A 523 0.23 29.58 31.00
CA SER A 523 -0.20 30.96 30.96
C SER A 523 -1.59 31.05 31.57
N GLU A 524 -1.79 32.01 32.48
CA GLU A 524 -3.06 32.28 33.12
C GLU A 524 -4.20 32.27 32.09
N TRP A 525 -5.36 31.72 32.44
CA TRP A 525 -6.50 31.43 31.55
C TRP A 525 -6.98 32.62 30.67
N PHE A 526 -6.61 33.86 31.00
CA PHE A 526 -6.96 35.08 30.26
C PHE A 526 -5.90 35.50 29.22
N VAL A 527 -4.79 34.77 29.08
CA VAL A 527 -3.80 35.06 28.01
C VAL A 527 -4.35 34.57 26.68
N PRO A 528 -4.44 35.45 25.64
CA PRO A 528 -4.96 35.07 24.34
C PRO A 528 -4.22 33.85 23.77
N LEU A 529 -4.96 32.84 23.32
CA LEU A 529 -4.48 31.59 22.72
C LEU A 529 -3.59 31.82 21.48
N ASP A 530 -3.60 33.02 20.90
CA ASP A 530 -2.81 33.40 19.72
C ASP A 530 -1.33 33.72 20.02
N ARG A 531 -0.91 33.74 21.27
CA ARG A 531 0.52 33.74 21.60
C ARG A 531 1.08 32.33 21.35
N ARG A 532 1.26 31.98 20.08
CA ARG A 532 2.10 30.83 19.71
C ARG A 532 3.48 31.05 20.34
N ASN A 533 3.91 30.12 21.19
CA ASN A 533 5.28 30.07 21.69
C ASN A 533 6.22 30.31 20.52
N ALA A 534 7.06 31.35 20.62
CA ALA A 534 7.86 31.85 19.53
C ALA A 534 8.91 30.85 19.02
N VAL A 535 9.08 29.72 19.69
CA VAL A 535 10.13 28.74 19.44
C VAL A 535 9.56 27.33 19.49
N HIS A 536 8.97 26.88 18.37
CA HIS A 536 8.60 25.48 18.17
C HIS A 536 9.77 24.76 17.50
N GLU A 537 10.03 23.48 17.85
CA GLU A 537 11.10 22.67 17.26
C GLU A 537 11.05 22.63 15.73
N ASP A 538 9.83 22.51 15.14
CA ASP A 538 9.64 22.52 13.69
C ASP A 538 10.13 23.84 13.04
N ARG A 539 9.94 24.97 13.74
CA ARG A 539 10.37 26.27 13.23
C ARG A 539 11.89 26.43 13.26
N ILE A 540 12.53 25.94 14.34
CA ILE A 540 14.01 25.97 14.45
C ILE A 540 14.61 25.15 13.32
N LEU A 541 14.09 23.94 13.09
CA LEU A 541 14.58 23.05 12.04
C LEU A 541 14.35 23.67 10.65
N ALA A 542 13.15 24.21 10.39
CA ALA A 542 12.82 24.85 9.11
C ALA A 542 13.71 26.07 8.81
N ASP A 543 13.93 26.95 9.81
CA ASP A 543 14.83 28.12 9.66
C ASP A 543 16.28 27.64 9.40
N ALA A 544 16.77 26.59 10.08
CA ALA A 544 18.09 26.02 9.84
C ALA A 544 18.26 25.42 8.43
N ILE A 545 17.24 24.69 7.92
CA ILE A 545 17.22 24.17 6.54
C ILE A 545 17.31 25.32 5.54
N ALA A 546 16.44 26.31 5.65
CA ALA A 546 16.41 27.44 4.72
C ALA A 546 17.72 28.23 4.73
N GLN A 547 18.30 28.44 5.92
CA GLN A 547 19.59 29.11 6.08
C GLN A 547 20.73 28.32 5.45
N LYS A 548 20.75 26.98 5.62
CA LYS A 548 21.76 26.13 4.98
C LYS A 548 21.68 26.19 3.46
N MET A 549 20.47 26.14 2.90
CA MET A 549 20.25 26.27 1.46
C MET A 549 20.75 27.63 0.96
N ARG A 550 20.44 28.73 1.66
CA ARG A 550 20.90 30.06 1.32
C ARG A 550 22.41 30.14 1.30
N LEU A 551 23.07 29.65 2.36
CA LEU A 551 24.54 29.60 2.42
C LEU A 551 25.15 28.86 1.23
N MET A 552 24.59 27.70 0.85
CA MET A 552 25.10 26.92 -0.29
C MET A 552 24.98 27.70 -1.62
N LEU A 553 23.90 28.48 -1.78
CA LEU A 553 23.71 29.33 -2.97
C LEU A 553 24.68 30.49 -2.98
N ASP A 554 24.87 31.16 -1.85
CA ASP A 554 25.77 32.32 -1.73
C ASP A 554 27.24 31.91 -1.89
N ASP A 555 27.63 30.77 -1.35
CA ASP A 555 28.98 30.19 -1.49
C ASP A 555 29.20 29.55 -2.86
N LYS A 556 28.18 29.50 -3.73
CA LYS A 556 28.23 28.84 -5.03
C LYS A 556 28.76 27.40 -4.90
N THR A 557 28.28 26.66 -3.91
CA THR A 557 28.68 25.27 -3.68
C THR A 557 28.61 24.48 -4.99
N LEU A 558 29.70 23.80 -5.33
CA LEU A 558 29.78 23.04 -6.59
C LEU A 558 29.10 21.67 -6.45
N ILE A 559 28.29 21.33 -7.42
CA ILE A 559 27.65 20.02 -7.57
C ILE A 559 27.99 19.39 -8.93
N PRO A 560 28.01 18.05 -9.05
CA PRO A 560 28.24 17.39 -10.32
C PRO A 560 27.10 17.63 -11.31
N ASP A 561 27.45 17.86 -12.58
CA ASP A 561 26.52 17.95 -13.71
C ASP A 561 27.14 17.24 -14.92
N GLY A 562 26.82 15.96 -15.10
CA GLY A 562 27.51 15.09 -16.04
C GLY A 562 29.01 14.97 -15.69
N ASN A 563 29.89 15.31 -16.62
CA ASN A 563 31.35 15.28 -16.41
C ASN A 563 31.93 16.61 -15.91
N ALA A 564 31.07 17.60 -15.60
CA ALA A 564 31.48 18.91 -15.14
C ALA A 564 30.97 19.20 -13.72
N MET A 565 31.51 20.24 -13.11
CA MET A 565 31.02 20.78 -11.83
C MET A 565 30.39 22.16 -12.10
N ARG A 566 29.21 22.41 -11.53
CA ARG A 566 28.56 23.73 -11.60
C ARG A 566 28.10 24.20 -10.22
N PRO A 567 27.92 25.51 -10.04
CA PRO A 567 27.27 26.01 -8.83
C PRO A 567 25.86 25.46 -8.67
N VAL A 568 25.48 25.22 -7.39
CA VAL A 568 24.13 24.81 -7.02
C VAL A 568 23.11 25.94 -7.33
N GLU A 569 21.95 25.55 -7.79
CA GLU A 569 20.81 26.42 -8.09
C GLU A 569 19.58 26.02 -7.24
N PRO A 570 18.58 26.88 -7.06
CA PRO A 570 17.38 26.53 -6.28
C PRO A 570 16.67 25.25 -6.73
N ARG A 571 16.69 24.96 -8.03
CA ARG A 571 16.10 23.75 -8.62
C ARG A 571 16.78 22.43 -8.21
N ASP A 572 17.97 22.50 -7.61
CA ASP A 572 18.73 21.33 -7.18
C ASP A 572 18.35 20.86 -5.77
N PHE A 573 17.56 21.65 -5.04
CA PHE A 573 17.10 21.29 -3.70
C PHE A 573 15.75 20.61 -3.75
N LEU A 574 15.64 19.45 -3.10
CA LEU A 574 14.40 18.72 -2.90
C LEU A 574 14.23 18.43 -1.40
N ILE A 575 13.16 18.92 -0.80
CA ILE A 575 12.82 18.68 0.60
C ILE A 575 11.67 17.68 0.65
N LEU A 576 11.91 16.53 1.28
CA LEU A 576 10.92 15.48 1.46
C LEU A 576 10.44 15.48 2.91
N VAL A 577 9.12 15.44 3.10
CA VAL A 577 8.48 15.32 4.41
C VAL A 577 7.56 14.09 4.43
N GLN A 578 7.49 13.42 5.57
CA GLN A 578 6.63 12.24 5.71
C GLN A 578 5.13 12.62 5.69
N ARG A 579 4.78 13.80 6.20
CA ARG A 579 3.40 14.32 6.23
C ARG A 579 3.41 15.81 5.93
N ARG A 580 2.38 16.29 5.21
CA ARG A 580 2.18 17.73 4.93
C ARG A 580 1.57 18.49 6.12
N SER A 581 1.95 18.14 7.35
CA SER A 581 1.51 18.77 8.61
C SER A 581 2.73 19.16 9.44
N GLY A 582 2.57 19.97 10.47
CA GLY A 582 3.65 20.37 11.36
C GLY A 582 4.76 21.15 10.65
N ILE A 583 5.89 20.50 10.36
CA ILE A 583 7.08 21.14 9.79
C ILE A 583 6.87 21.68 8.35
N PHE A 584 5.94 21.12 7.56
CA PHE A 584 5.78 21.50 6.14
C PHE A 584 5.44 22.99 5.93
N PRO A 585 4.42 23.59 6.59
CA PRO A 585 4.16 25.02 6.48
C PRO A 585 5.29 25.87 7.02
N GLU A 586 6.03 25.43 8.04
CA GLU A 586 7.18 26.16 8.58
C GLU A 586 8.36 26.20 7.60
N ILE A 587 8.61 25.11 6.84
CA ILE A 587 9.61 25.10 5.77
C ILE A 587 9.26 26.12 4.68
N ILE A 588 8.00 26.16 4.23
CA ILE A 588 7.55 27.14 3.23
C ILE A 588 7.76 28.56 3.74
N ARG A 589 7.38 28.82 5.00
CA ARG A 589 7.58 30.12 5.65
C ARG A 589 9.08 30.50 5.71
N ALA A 590 9.93 29.57 6.16
CA ALA A 590 11.37 29.81 6.29
C ALA A 590 12.06 30.06 4.95
N CYS A 591 11.71 29.29 3.92
CA CYS A 591 12.23 29.51 2.56
C CYS A 591 11.80 30.86 1.99
N LYS A 592 10.52 31.25 2.16
CA LYS A 592 10.06 32.60 1.75
C LYS A 592 10.82 33.73 2.49
N LYS A 593 11.06 33.57 3.80
CA LYS A 593 11.82 34.51 4.61
C LYS A 593 13.28 34.61 4.16
N ALA A 594 13.86 33.50 3.70
CA ALA A 594 15.22 33.45 3.16
C ALA A 594 15.31 33.86 1.66
N GLU A 595 14.21 34.33 1.08
CA GLU A 595 14.12 34.72 -0.35
C GLU A 595 14.51 33.58 -1.30
N LEU A 596 14.17 32.32 -0.91
CA LEU A 596 14.36 31.14 -1.76
C LEU A 596 13.12 30.95 -2.64
N PRO A 597 13.28 30.81 -3.97
CA PRO A 597 12.14 30.47 -4.84
C PRO A 597 11.65 29.07 -4.55
N ILE A 598 10.33 28.92 -4.36
CA ILE A 598 9.68 27.64 -4.09
C ILE A 598 8.85 27.28 -5.32
N ALA A 599 9.09 26.12 -5.90
CA ALA A 599 8.26 25.54 -6.93
C ALA A 599 7.25 24.58 -6.29
N GLY A 600 5.95 24.85 -6.52
CA GLY A 600 4.87 23.93 -6.15
C GLY A 600 4.83 23.56 -4.66
N ALA A 601 4.00 24.21 -3.91
CA ALA A 601 3.65 23.80 -2.54
C ALA A 601 2.33 23.00 -2.51
N ASP A 602 1.88 22.51 -3.67
CA ASP A 602 0.59 21.83 -3.87
C ASP A 602 0.66 20.34 -3.56
#